data_a36fc54e7d2ef7eb1636b1ec34ef26d7
#
_entry.id   a36fc54e7d2ef7eb1636b1ec34ef26d7
#
_cell.length_a   1.000
_cell.length_b   1.000
_cell.length_c   1.000
_cell.angle_alpha   90.00
_cell.angle_beta   90.00
_cell.angle_gamma   90.00
#
_symmetry.space_group_name_H-M   'P 1'
#
loop_
_entity.id
_entity.type
_entity.pdbx_description
1 polymer ?
#
loop_
_entity_poly.entity_id
_entity_poly.type
_entity_poly.pdbx_seq_one_letter_code
_entity_poly.pdbx_strand_id
1 'polypeptide(L)'
;LYMLIAATLCAASPSLHAQAYVIPQASPGLMPNVAAGKKLFDKHCATCHGTDLKGHDKGEQKGPPLLHKVYEPSHHGDAAFQLAAKNGVRAQHWPYGDMAPVPQVTPDDVAHITAYVRMEQRKIGIR
;
A
#
# COMPACT_ATOMS: atom_id res chain seq x y z
N LEU A 1 -70.37 3.02 0.97
CA LEU A 1 -69.27 3.66 1.68
C LEU A 1 -67.97 2.81 1.49
N TYR A 2 -67.12 3.16 0.47
CA TYR A 2 -65.87 2.45 0.20
C TYR A 2 -64.77 3.12 0.98
N MET A 3 -64.14 2.36 1.87
CA MET A 3 -62.99 2.78 2.69
C MET A 3 -61.72 2.42 1.91
N LEU A 4 -61.03 3.43 1.38
CA LEU A 4 -59.72 3.28 0.73
C LEU A 4 -58.63 3.15 1.80
N ILE A 5 -58.03 1.97 1.93
CA ILE A 5 -56.86 1.74 2.77
C ILE A 5 -55.65 2.12 1.95
N ALA A 6 -55.02 3.23 2.30
CA ALA A 6 -53.73 3.64 1.74
C ALA A 6 -52.61 2.82 2.39
N ALA A 7 -52.01 1.89 1.63
CA ALA A 7 -50.80 1.17 2.07
C ALA A 7 -49.59 2.07 1.89
N THR A 8 -49.03 2.51 3.00
CA THR A 8 -47.74 3.26 3.01
C THR A 8 -46.60 2.27 2.79
N LEU A 9 -45.99 2.28 1.59
CA LEU A 9 -44.75 1.56 1.32
C LEU A 9 -43.62 2.28 2.04
N CYS A 10 -43.14 1.67 3.12
CA CYS A 10 -41.89 2.09 3.77
C CYS A 10 -40.71 1.62 2.91
N ALA A 11 -40.13 2.52 2.11
CA ALA A 11 -38.94 2.22 1.34
C ALA A 11 -37.74 2.11 2.31
N ALA A 12 -37.26 0.90 2.53
CA ALA A 12 -36.01 0.67 3.25
C ALA A 12 -34.84 1.23 2.43
N SER A 13 -34.24 2.30 2.91
CA SER A 13 -33.01 2.84 2.33
C SER A 13 -31.90 1.79 2.46
N PRO A 14 -31.13 1.48 1.38
CA PRO A 14 -30.01 0.58 1.50
C PRO A 14 -28.96 1.25 2.42
N SER A 15 -28.65 0.60 3.53
CA SER A 15 -27.55 0.98 4.39
C SER A 15 -26.26 0.89 3.58
N LEU A 16 -25.63 2.01 3.31
CA LEU A 16 -24.25 2.07 2.83
C LEU A 16 -23.36 1.46 3.91
N HIS A 17 -23.11 0.16 3.82
CA HIS A 17 -22.09 -0.48 4.61
C HIS A 17 -20.76 0.09 4.14
N ALA A 18 -20.15 0.94 4.97
CA ALA A 18 -18.75 1.33 4.79
C ALA A 18 -17.94 0.02 4.72
N GLN A 19 -17.36 -0.28 3.56
CA GLN A 19 -16.51 -1.46 3.42
C GLN A 19 -15.35 -1.29 4.38
N ALA A 20 -15.23 -2.19 5.34
CA ALA A 20 -14.13 -2.19 6.27
C ALA A 20 -12.82 -2.22 5.47
N TYR A 21 -11.96 -1.25 5.74
CA TYR A 21 -10.67 -1.13 5.07
C TYR A 21 -9.76 -2.26 5.56
N VAL A 22 -9.67 -3.32 4.76
CA VAL A 22 -8.94 -4.53 5.14
C VAL A 22 -7.49 -4.40 4.73
N ILE A 23 -6.61 -4.34 5.73
CA ILE A 23 -5.15 -4.41 5.53
C ILE A 23 -4.79 -5.85 5.17
N PRO A 24 -4.14 -6.11 4.03
CA PRO A 24 -3.64 -7.44 3.72
C PRO A 24 -2.67 -7.92 4.80
N GLN A 25 -2.77 -9.18 5.16
CA GLN A 25 -1.91 -9.78 6.17
C GLN A 25 -1.01 -10.82 5.53
N ALA A 26 0.27 -10.82 5.89
CA ALA A 26 1.17 -11.93 5.58
C ALA A 26 0.72 -13.20 6.32
N SER A 27 1.15 -14.35 5.82
CA SER A 27 0.85 -15.64 6.43
C SER A 27 1.28 -15.70 7.89
N PRO A 28 0.44 -16.26 8.78
CA PRO A 28 0.79 -16.41 10.19
C PRO A 28 2.12 -17.16 10.37
N GLY A 29 3.02 -16.59 11.17
CA GLY A 29 4.34 -17.17 11.41
C GLY A 29 5.38 -16.96 10.31
N LEU A 30 5.05 -16.20 9.25
CA LEU A 30 6.03 -15.84 8.24
C LEU A 30 7.22 -15.10 8.88
N MET A 31 8.42 -15.56 8.60
CA MET A 31 9.66 -14.85 8.92
C MET A 31 10.15 -14.11 7.68
N PRO A 32 10.03 -12.78 7.62
CA PRO A 32 10.45 -12.01 6.46
C PRO A 32 11.93 -12.20 6.13
N ASN A 33 12.23 -12.39 4.85
CA ASN A 33 13.59 -12.61 4.35
C ASN A 33 14.05 -11.41 3.52
N VAL A 34 15.10 -10.75 3.96
CA VAL A 34 15.64 -9.54 3.33
C VAL A 34 16.18 -9.81 1.91
N ALA A 35 16.85 -10.93 1.69
CA ALA A 35 17.40 -11.26 0.37
C ALA A 35 16.28 -11.56 -0.66
N ALA A 36 15.23 -12.25 -0.23
CA ALA A 36 14.03 -12.42 -1.05
C ALA A 36 13.36 -11.07 -1.31
N GLY A 37 13.25 -10.23 -0.29
CA GLY A 37 12.69 -8.89 -0.39
C GLY A 37 13.42 -8.00 -1.39
N LYS A 38 14.75 -8.07 -1.41
CA LYS A 38 15.54 -7.33 -2.42
C LYS A 38 15.22 -7.78 -3.84
N LYS A 39 15.16 -9.09 -4.08
CA LYS A 39 14.84 -9.62 -5.42
C LYS A 39 13.44 -9.21 -5.88
N LEU A 40 12.47 -9.26 -4.98
CA LEU A 40 11.10 -8.85 -5.26
C LEU A 40 10.99 -7.34 -5.48
N PHE A 41 11.70 -6.54 -4.69
CA PHE A 41 11.78 -5.10 -4.86
C PHE A 41 12.37 -4.73 -6.22
N ASP A 42 13.50 -5.30 -6.59
CA ASP A 42 14.16 -5.05 -7.88
C ASP A 42 13.23 -5.38 -9.05
N LYS A 43 12.44 -6.44 -8.92
CA LYS A 43 11.52 -6.89 -9.96
C LYS A 43 10.24 -6.05 -10.07
N HIS A 44 9.66 -5.62 -8.96
CA HIS A 44 8.30 -5.07 -8.93
C HIS A 44 8.20 -3.61 -8.49
N CYS A 45 9.24 -3.05 -7.86
CA CYS A 45 9.19 -1.72 -7.25
C CYS A 45 10.28 -0.78 -7.79
N ALA A 46 11.44 -1.30 -8.13
CA ALA A 46 12.62 -0.51 -8.46
C ALA A 46 12.46 0.36 -9.70
N THR A 47 11.59 -0.03 -10.65
CA THR A 47 11.31 0.77 -11.85
C THR A 47 10.86 2.19 -11.52
N CYS A 48 10.08 2.36 -10.44
CA CYS A 48 9.63 3.67 -9.97
C CYS A 48 10.44 4.18 -8.78
N HIS A 49 10.85 3.31 -7.87
CA HIS A 49 11.50 3.71 -6.61
C HIS A 49 13.04 3.69 -6.67
N GLY A 50 13.63 3.27 -7.80
CA GLY A 50 15.07 3.12 -7.97
C GLY A 50 15.61 1.85 -7.33
N THR A 51 16.62 1.23 -7.94
CA THR A 51 17.32 0.06 -7.38
C THR A 51 18.08 0.39 -6.10
N ASP A 52 18.37 1.68 -5.89
CA ASP A 52 19.00 2.23 -4.70
C ASP A 52 17.99 2.80 -3.68
N LEU A 53 16.68 2.63 -3.90
CA LEU A 53 15.57 3.14 -3.08
C LEU A 53 15.54 4.68 -2.98
N LYS A 54 16.22 5.39 -3.84
CA LYS A 54 16.29 6.87 -3.85
C LYS A 54 15.27 7.52 -4.78
N GLY A 55 14.43 6.71 -5.40
CA GLY A 55 13.36 7.19 -6.26
C GLY A 55 13.82 7.63 -7.66
N HIS A 56 12.84 8.02 -8.45
CA HIS A 56 13.00 8.63 -9.78
C HIS A 56 12.14 9.86 -9.90
N ASP A 57 12.70 10.96 -10.38
CA ASP A 57 12.00 12.23 -10.66
C ASP A 57 11.85 12.54 -12.15
N LYS A 58 12.38 11.67 -13.02
CA LYS A 58 12.41 11.84 -14.47
C LYS A 58 11.73 10.69 -15.20
N GLY A 59 11.25 10.98 -16.41
CA GLY A 59 10.59 9.99 -17.27
C GLY A 59 9.13 9.75 -16.89
N GLU A 60 8.54 8.71 -17.46
CA GLU A 60 7.13 8.37 -17.28
C GLU A 60 6.88 7.60 -15.97
N GLN A 61 7.88 6.82 -15.52
CA GLN A 61 7.78 6.00 -14.31
C GLN A 61 8.54 6.68 -13.17
N LYS A 62 7.84 7.54 -12.47
CA LYS A 62 8.37 8.28 -11.31
C LYS A 62 7.90 7.63 -10.02
N GLY A 63 8.74 7.74 -8.99
CA GLY A 63 8.39 7.28 -7.65
C GLY A 63 9.26 7.93 -6.60
N PRO A 64 8.75 8.07 -5.37
CA PRO A 64 9.48 8.72 -4.29
C PRO A 64 10.65 7.88 -3.76
N PRO A 65 11.63 8.56 -3.12
CA PRO A 65 12.70 7.89 -2.41
C PRO A 65 12.17 7.19 -1.16
N LEU A 66 12.33 5.87 -1.05
CA LEU A 66 11.94 5.14 0.16
C LEU A 66 12.98 5.28 1.30
N LEU A 67 14.18 5.74 0.97
CA LEU A 67 15.20 6.14 1.95
C LEU A 67 15.01 7.61 2.35
N HIS A 68 13.83 7.93 2.84
CA HIS A 68 13.46 9.26 3.30
C HIS A 68 12.68 9.19 4.61
N LYS A 69 12.86 10.17 5.49
CA LYS A 69 12.24 10.20 6.81
C LYS A 69 10.70 10.13 6.76
N VAL A 70 10.06 10.60 5.71
CA VAL A 70 8.62 10.45 5.49
C VAL A 70 8.18 8.99 5.60
N TYR A 71 9.04 8.05 5.21
CA TYR A 71 8.75 6.61 5.23
C TYR A 71 9.29 5.87 6.47
N GLU A 72 9.64 6.60 7.53
CA GLU A 72 9.98 5.98 8.81
C GLU A 72 8.81 5.16 9.38
N PRO A 73 9.08 4.11 10.19
CA PRO A 73 8.02 3.24 10.71
C PRO A 73 6.94 3.95 11.51
N SER A 74 7.27 5.03 12.21
CA SER A 74 6.31 5.82 12.99
C SER A 74 5.35 6.65 12.14
N HIS A 75 5.71 6.94 10.88
CA HIS A 75 4.88 7.71 9.96
C HIS A 75 4.24 6.83 8.89
N HIS A 76 5.00 5.91 8.28
CA HIS A 76 4.52 4.89 7.35
C HIS A 76 4.88 3.51 7.89
N GLY A 77 4.03 2.96 8.74
CA GLY A 77 4.20 1.61 9.29
C GLY A 77 4.15 0.52 8.21
N ASP A 78 4.50 -0.71 8.56
CA ASP A 78 4.59 -1.82 7.60
C ASP A 78 3.26 -2.11 6.90
N ALA A 79 2.12 -1.86 7.57
CA ALA A 79 0.81 -1.94 6.95
C ALA A 79 0.63 -1.00 5.75
N ALA A 80 1.33 0.15 5.73
CA ALA A 80 1.27 1.08 4.60
C ALA A 80 1.84 0.47 3.32
N PHE A 81 2.87 -0.37 3.42
CA PHE A 81 3.42 -1.10 2.27
C PHE A 81 2.41 -2.11 1.72
N GLN A 82 1.72 -2.84 2.59
CA GLN A 82 0.66 -3.79 2.20
C GLN A 82 -0.46 -3.07 1.45
N LEU A 83 -0.90 -1.94 1.96
CA LEU A 83 -1.96 -1.15 1.36
C LEU A 83 -1.54 -0.50 0.05
N ALA A 84 -0.31 0.01 -0.03
CA ALA A 84 0.24 0.60 -1.24
C ALA A 84 0.32 -0.42 -2.38
N ALA A 85 0.81 -1.63 -2.10
CA ALA A 85 0.88 -2.69 -3.10
C ALA A 85 -0.52 -3.14 -3.56
N LYS A 86 -1.48 -3.25 -2.64
CA LYS A 86 -2.84 -3.71 -2.95
C LYS A 86 -3.67 -2.67 -3.70
N ASN A 87 -3.67 -1.42 -3.22
CA ASN A 87 -4.63 -0.39 -3.65
C ASN A 87 -3.99 0.72 -4.47
N GLY A 88 -2.65 0.79 -4.54
CA GLY A 88 -1.95 1.98 -4.98
C GLY A 88 -2.01 3.09 -3.92
N VAL A 89 -1.48 4.25 -4.27
CA VAL A 89 -1.43 5.43 -3.38
C VAL A 89 -1.74 6.67 -4.19
N ARG A 90 -2.61 7.55 -3.67
CA ARG A 90 -2.74 8.90 -4.21
C ARG A 90 -1.50 9.72 -3.88
N ALA A 91 -1.06 10.55 -4.82
CA ALA A 91 0.03 11.48 -4.62
C ALA A 91 -0.24 12.39 -3.40
N GLN A 92 0.68 12.41 -2.44
CA GLN A 92 0.54 13.18 -1.20
C GLN A 92 1.77 14.06 -0.94
N HIS A 93 2.94 13.43 -0.75
CA HIS A 93 4.18 14.12 -0.35
C HIS A 93 5.05 14.54 -1.54
N TRP A 94 4.82 13.96 -2.72
CA TRP A 94 5.69 14.08 -3.89
C TRP A 94 4.89 14.41 -5.14
N PRO A 95 5.43 15.24 -6.05
CA PRO A 95 4.74 15.63 -7.28
C PRO A 95 4.97 14.62 -8.41
N TYR A 96 4.96 13.33 -8.11
CA TYR A 96 5.27 12.25 -9.07
C TYR A 96 4.05 11.52 -9.60
N GLY A 97 2.86 11.96 -9.20
CA GLY A 97 1.61 11.29 -9.53
C GLY A 97 1.28 10.15 -8.57
N ASP A 98 0.20 9.46 -8.88
CA ASP A 98 -0.30 8.35 -8.08
C ASP A 98 0.55 7.08 -8.30
N MET A 99 0.69 6.29 -7.25
CA MET A 99 1.24 4.93 -7.37
C MET A 99 0.13 3.97 -7.80
N ALA A 100 0.33 3.24 -8.89
CA ALA A 100 -0.58 2.17 -9.28
C ALA A 100 -0.46 0.96 -8.33
N PRO A 101 -1.55 0.18 -8.15
CA PRO A 101 -1.47 -1.11 -7.46
C PRO A 101 -0.47 -2.06 -8.14
N VAL A 102 0.08 -2.97 -7.35
CA VAL A 102 1.04 -4.00 -7.80
C VAL A 102 0.43 -5.39 -7.57
N PRO A 103 -0.52 -5.83 -8.41
CA PRO A 103 -1.27 -7.08 -8.18
C PRO A 103 -0.41 -8.35 -8.32
N GLN A 104 0.82 -8.23 -8.82
CA GLN A 104 1.75 -9.35 -8.99
C GLN A 104 2.41 -9.82 -7.69
N VAL A 105 2.30 -9.04 -6.59
CA VAL A 105 2.90 -9.40 -5.31
C VAL A 105 1.82 -9.84 -4.33
N THR A 106 2.14 -10.90 -3.58
CA THR A 106 1.31 -11.38 -2.47
C THR A 106 1.59 -10.60 -1.18
N PRO A 107 0.75 -10.69 -0.15
CA PRO A 107 1.07 -10.10 1.16
C PRO A 107 2.37 -10.64 1.78
N ASP A 108 2.73 -11.89 1.52
CA ASP A 108 4.01 -12.47 1.94
C ASP A 108 5.19 -11.82 1.20
N ASP A 109 5.06 -11.62 -0.11
CA ASP A 109 6.08 -10.92 -0.91
C ASP A 109 6.28 -9.49 -0.39
N VAL A 110 5.19 -8.78 -0.08
CA VAL A 110 5.26 -7.42 0.48
C VAL A 110 5.93 -7.41 1.84
N ALA A 111 5.71 -8.43 2.69
CA ALA A 111 6.41 -8.54 3.97
C ALA A 111 7.93 -8.70 3.77
N HIS A 112 8.37 -9.50 2.80
CA HIS A 112 9.78 -9.62 2.43
C HIS A 112 10.35 -8.30 1.89
N ILE A 113 9.62 -7.64 0.99
CA ILE A 113 10.00 -6.32 0.43
C ILE A 113 10.15 -5.29 1.56
N THR A 114 9.19 -5.22 2.46
CA THR A 114 9.20 -4.29 3.60
C THR A 114 10.43 -4.54 4.48
N ALA A 115 10.75 -5.79 4.79
CA ALA A 115 11.94 -6.13 5.56
C ALA A 115 13.24 -5.63 4.90
N TYR A 116 13.34 -5.74 3.57
CA TYR A 116 14.45 -5.20 2.81
C TYR A 116 14.51 -3.67 2.92
N VAL A 117 13.41 -2.98 2.66
CA VAL A 117 13.37 -1.51 2.77
C VAL A 117 13.75 -1.04 4.17
N ARG A 118 13.19 -1.68 5.21
CA ARG A 118 13.51 -1.35 6.60
C ARG A 118 14.98 -1.57 6.96
N MET A 119 15.58 -2.63 6.41
CA MET A 119 17.01 -2.85 6.60
C MET A 119 17.84 -1.70 5.98
N GLU A 120 17.52 -1.30 4.76
CA GLU A 120 18.23 -0.19 4.09
C GLU A 120 17.99 1.15 4.82
N GLN A 121 16.78 1.42 5.29
CA GLN A 121 16.47 2.60 6.11
C GLN A 121 17.33 2.65 7.37
N ARG A 122 17.45 1.54 8.10
CA ARG A 122 18.25 1.47 9.32
C ARG A 122 19.74 1.76 9.09
N LYS A 123 20.30 1.38 7.94
CA LYS A 123 21.69 1.67 7.57
C LYS A 123 22.00 3.17 7.54
N ILE A 124 21.01 3.99 7.23
CA ILE A 124 21.14 5.45 7.17
C ILE A 124 20.48 6.18 8.34
N GLY A 125 20.12 5.45 9.40
CA GLY A 125 19.61 6.03 10.64
C GLY A 125 18.11 6.31 10.68
N ILE A 126 17.32 5.86 9.70
CA ILE A 126 15.84 5.91 9.74
C ILE A 126 15.32 4.71 10.55
N ARG A 127 14.58 5.01 11.63
CA ARG A 127 14.10 4.01 12.61
C ARG A 127 12.68 4.31 13.07
#